data_977dd5447f74c0871e5101b6c0db2665
#
_entry.id   977dd5447f74c0871e5101b6c0db2665
#
_cell.length_a   1.000
_cell.length_b   1.000
_cell.length_c   1.000
_cell.angle_alpha   90.00
_cell.angle_beta   90.00
_cell.angle_gamma   90.00
#
_symmetry.space_group_name_H-M   'P 1'
#
loop_
_entity.id
_entity.type
_entity.pdbx_description
1 polymer ?
#
loop_
_entity_poly.entity_id
_entity_poly.type
_entity_poly.pdbx_seq_one_letter_code
_entity_poly.pdbx_strand_id
1 'polypeptide(L)'
;MTSTYRPARAATLADVDALVATMTTAFFHDPLWGPAFPDPSRRAVQAAAMWRLYVTSALRYPWTLVTPGVEAAAVWIPPGGTELTPEEKSGLEDLLTQSAGPDVAKEILAIYDQLESAHLGEPCFYLTLLGVHDDHRGKGLGMGLLAESLVRIDAPAYLESSNPANIARYESVGFASRDKITMATGHVVTTMWRPAP
;
A
#
# COMPACT_ATOMS: atom_id res chain seq x y z
N MET A 1 2.27 29.94 -7.73
CA MET A 1 3.00 29.28 -6.61
C MET A 1 3.69 28.07 -7.20
N THR A 2 4.98 28.15 -7.40
CA THR A 2 5.80 27.02 -7.90
C THR A 2 5.83 25.96 -6.81
N SER A 3 5.16 24.83 -7.07
CA SER A 3 5.30 23.63 -6.23
C SER A 3 6.77 23.23 -6.27
N THR A 4 7.46 23.34 -5.14
CA THR A 4 8.83 22.83 -4.98
C THR A 4 8.76 21.32 -4.76
N TYR A 5 8.23 20.59 -5.75
CA TYR A 5 8.35 19.15 -5.75
C TYR A 5 9.85 18.80 -5.77
N ARG A 6 10.30 18.12 -4.73
CA ARG A 6 11.66 17.56 -4.69
C ARG A 6 11.60 16.13 -5.19
N PRO A 7 12.58 15.69 -6.01
CA PRO A 7 12.60 14.33 -6.55
C PRO A 7 12.49 13.27 -5.44
N ALA A 8 11.75 12.23 -5.73
CA ALA A 8 11.66 11.07 -4.85
C ALA A 8 13.00 10.35 -4.74
N ARG A 9 13.24 9.76 -3.60
CA ARG A 9 14.37 8.88 -3.33
C ARG A 9 13.93 7.49 -2.91
N ALA A 10 14.81 6.52 -3.05
CA ALA A 10 14.58 5.22 -2.42
C ALA A 10 14.59 5.37 -0.88
N ALA A 11 13.70 4.65 -0.23
CA ALA A 11 13.68 4.55 1.22
C ALA A 11 14.80 3.63 1.73
N THR A 12 15.17 3.83 2.98
CA THR A 12 16.17 3.04 3.70
C THR A 12 15.62 2.55 5.04
N LEU A 13 16.33 1.70 5.73
CA LEU A 13 15.94 1.24 7.08
C LEU A 13 15.79 2.41 8.08
N ALA A 14 16.51 3.51 7.89
CA ALA A 14 16.37 4.70 8.72
C ALA A 14 15.01 5.42 8.55
N ASP A 15 14.28 5.15 7.46
CA ASP A 15 12.99 5.75 7.17
C ASP A 15 11.80 4.96 7.72
N VAL A 16 12.02 3.75 8.28
CA VAL A 16 10.94 2.83 8.66
C VAL A 16 9.94 3.48 9.60
N ASP A 17 10.37 4.19 10.63
CA ASP A 17 9.46 4.81 11.58
C ASP A 17 8.60 5.90 10.92
N ALA A 18 9.17 6.70 10.04
CA ALA A 18 8.45 7.72 9.28
C ALA A 18 7.50 7.08 8.25
N LEU A 19 7.92 6.00 7.59
CA LEU A 19 7.06 5.21 6.69
C LEU A 19 5.84 4.66 7.42
N VAL A 20 6.05 4.06 8.60
CA VAL A 20 4.97 3.53 9.44
C VAL A 20 3.99 4.64 9.85
N ALA A 21 4.49 5.79 10.27
CA ALA A 21 3.64 6.94 10.60
C ALA A 21 2.81 7.39 9.39
N THR A 22 3.44 7.53 8.22
CA THR A 22 2.77 7.91 6.98
C THR A 22 1.68 6.91 6.58
N MET A 23 1.97 5.60 6.60
CA MET A 23 0.97 4.57 6.25
C MET A 23 -0.15 4.51 7.29
N THR A 24 0.16 4.61 8.57
CA THR A 24 -0.84 4.58 9.64
C THR A 24 -1.87 5.70 9.49
N THR A 25 -1.44 6.94 9.20
CA THR A 25 -2.38 8.05 8.99
C THR A 25 -3.08 7.93 7.64
N ALA A 26 -2.36 7.56 6.58
CA ALA A 26 -2.92 7.44 5.23
C ALA A 26 -4.08 6.44 5.15
N PHE A 27 -3.97 5.30 5.85
CA PHE A 27 -4.98 4.23 5.83
C PHE A 27 -5.93 4.25 7.03
N PHE A 28 -5.82 5.21 7.94
CA PHE A 28 -6.66 5.28 9.15
C PHE A 28 -8.16 5.32 8.83
N HIS A 29 -8.55 6.04 7.79
CA HIS A 29 -9.93 6.19 7.31
C HIS A 29 -10.17 5.48 5.96
N ASP A 30 -9.27 4.61 5.53
CA ASP A 30 -9.44 3.84 4.31
C ASP A 30 -10.67 2.93 4.44
N PRO A 31 -11.52 2.81 3.39
CA PRO A 31 -12.76 2.04 3.48
C PRO A 31 -12.57 0.54 3.71
N LEU A 32 -11.41 -0.02 3.37
CA LEU A 32 -11.05 -1.42 3.64
C LEU A 32 -10.33 -1.55 4.98
N TRP A 33 -9.22 -0.82 5.14
CA TRP A 33 -8.32 -0.99 6.28
C TRP A 33 -8.83 -0.34 7.57
N GLY A 34 -9.62 0.74 7.47
CA GLY A 34 -10.23 1.36 8.64
C GLY A 34 -11.16 0.41 9.41
N PRO A 35 -12.15 -0.22 8.76
CA PRO A 35 -13.02 -1.22 9.40
C PRO A 35 -12.29 -2.49 9.86
N ALA A 36 -11.21 -2.91 9.18
CA ALA A 36 -10.41 -4.07 9.58
C ALA A 36 -9.81 -3.92 10.99
N PHE A 37 -9.57 -2.68 11.43
CA PHE A 37 -9.21 -2.34 12.81
C PHE A 37 -10.36 -1.54 13.46
N PRO A 38 -11.38 -2.22 14.01
CA PRO A 38 -12.69 -1.61 14.33
C PRO A 38 -12.67 -0.59 15.48
N ASP A 39 -11.70 -0.68 16.40
CA ASP A 39 -11.58 0.27 17.51
C ASP A 39 -10.77 1.51 17.10
N PRO A 40 -11.40 2.69 16.86
CA PRO A 40 -10.70 3.88 16.42
C PRO A 40 -9.64 4.37 17.41
N SER A 41 -9.82 4.09 18.71
CA SER A 41 -8.87 4.53 19.75
C SER A 41 -7.57 3.72 19.75
N ARG A 42 -7.61 2.50 19.24
CA ARG A 42 -6.48 1.57 19.17
C ARG A 42 -5.96 1.36 17.76
N ARG A 43 -6.75 1.72 16.74
CA ARG A 43 -6.48 1.48 15.31
C ARG A 43 -5.06 1.86 14.91
N ALA A 44 -4.62 3.07 15.26
CA ALA A 44 -3.29 3.55 14.87
C ALA A 44 -2.17 2.63 15.39
N VAL A 45 -2.24 2.22 16.65
CA VAL A 45 -1.22 1.35 17.27
C VAL A 45 -1.28 -0.06 16.70
N GLN A 46 -2.48 -0.59 16.49
CA GLN A 46 -2.68 -1.94 15.95
C GLN A 46 -2.21 -2.02 14.50
N ALA A 47 -2.61 -1.08 13.65
CA ALA A 47 -2.22 -1.03 12.24
C ALA A 47 -0.72 -0.76 12.06
N ALA A 48 -0.10 0.02 12.94
CA ALA A 48 1.33 0.32 12.86
C ALA A 48 2.21 -0.93 12.91
N ALA A 49 1.82 -1.96 13.68
CA ALA A 49 2.55 -3.22 13.74
C ALA A 49 2.55 -3.94 12.37
N MET A 50 1.38 -3.98 11.72
CA MET A 50 1.23 -4.55 10.38
C MET A 50 2.01 -3.73 9.33
N TRP A 51 1.82 -2.39 9.30
CA TRP A 51 2.55 -1.55 8.34
C TRP A 51 4.05 -1.66 8.49
N ARG A 52 4.56 -1.78 9.73
CA ARG A 52 5.98 -1.97 9.99
C ARG A 52 6.50 -3.25 9.31
N LEU A 53 5.80 -4.35 9.43
CA LEU A 53 6.18 -5.60 8.77
C LEU A 53 6.27 -5.40 7.24
N TYR A 54 5.20 -4.88 6.62
CA TYR A 54 5.13 -4.74 5.16
C TYR A 54 6.17 -3.75 4.61
N VAL A 55 6.31 -2.56 5.22
CA VAL A 55 7.29 -1.59 4.72
C VAL A 55 8.73 -2.07 4.94
N THR A 56 9.03 -2.73 6.07
CA THR A 56 10.37 -3.27 6.32
C THR A 56 10.71 -4.39 5.35
N SER A 57 9.78 -5.30 5.12
CA SER A 57 9.94 -6.40 4.17
C SER A 57 10.17 -5.88 2.75
N ALA A 58 9.41 -4.87 2.32
CA ALA A 58 9.55 -4.28 0.98
C ALA A 58 10.90 -3.60 0.74
N LEU A 59 11.62 -3.17 1.80
CA LEU A 59 12.95 -2.59 1.66
C LEU A 59 14.03 -3.58 1.14
N ARG A 60 13.69 -4.87 1.00
CA ARG A 60 14.53 -5.84 0.26
C ARG A 60 14.72 -5.41 -1.20
N TYR A 61 13.79 -4.62 -1.72
CA TYR A 61 13.78 -4.12 -3.08
C TYR A 61 14.05 -2.61 -3.10
N PRO A 62 14.78 -2.08 -4.09
CA PRO A 62 15.05 -0.64 -4.19
C PRO A 62 13.84 0.14 -4.76
N TRP A 63 12.63 -0.35 -4.53
CA TRP A 63 11.39 0.13 -5.14
C TRP A 63 10.39 0.75 -4.14
N THR A 64 10.81 0.94 -2.88
CA THR A 64 10.08 1.81 -1.94
C THR A 64 10.56 3.23 -2.15
N LEU A 65 9.73 4.05 -2.81
CA LEU A 65 10.05 5.44 -3.10
C LEU A 65 9.33 6.36 -2.12
N VAL A 66 10.03 7.39 -1.66
CA VAL A 66 9.52 8.37 -0.70
C VAL A 66 9.83 9.79 -1.13
N THR A 67 8.99 10.74 -0.73
CA THR A 67 9.36 12.15 -0.71
C THR A 67 10.49 12.39 0.27
N PRO A 68 11.31 13.46 0.13
CA PRO A 68 12.49 13.68 0.99
C PRO A 68 12.23 13.62 2.50
N GLY A 69 11.08 14.09 2.97
CA GLY A 69 10.68 14.05 4.38
C GLY A 69 9.75 12.88 4.73
N VAL A 70 9.57 11.92 3.81
CA VAL A 70 8.66 10.74 3.96
C VAL A 70 7.19 11.15 4.16
N GLU A 71 6.80 12.34 3.70
CA GLU A 71 5.40 12.81 3.74
C GLU A 71 4.47 11.98 2.85
N ALA A 72 5.05 11.32 1.84
CA ALA A 72 4.38 10.34 0.98
C ALA A 72 5.32 9.18 0.66
N ALA A 73 4.74 8.00 0.47
CA ALA A 73 5.47 6.80 0.08
C ALA A 73 4.68 5.96 -0.92
N ALA A 74 5.41 5.38 -1.88
CA ALA A 74 4.94 4.38 -2.83
C ALA A 74 5.78 3.12 -2.66
N VAL A 75 5.15 2.03 -2.25
CA VAL A 75 5.80 0.75 -2.01
C VAL A 75 5.47 -0.18 -3.16
N TRP A 76 6.50 -0.56 -3.91
CA TRP A 76 6.38 -1.43 -5.05
C TRP A 76 7.09 -2.76 -4.83
N ILE A 77 6.44 -3.82 -5.26
CA ILE A 77 7.03 -5.16 -5.36
C ILE A 77 7.37 -5.40 -6.84
N PRO A 78 8.63 -5.70 -7.17
CA PRO A 78 9.03 -5.93 -8.57
C PRO A 78 8.51 -7.29 -9.09
N PRO A 79 8.50 -7.51 -10.42
CA PRO A 79 8.13 -8.80 -11.00
C PRO A 79 8.91 -9.97 -10.37
N GLY A 80 8.18 -11.01 -9.94
CA GLY A 80 8.74 -12.17 -9.24
C GLY A 80 9.08 -11.94 -7.76
N GLY A 81 8.88 -10.72 -7.26
CA GLY A 81 8.99 -10.41 -5.83
C GLY A 81 7.76 -10.85 -5.03
N THR A 82 7.88 -10.80 -3.72
CA THR A 82 6.80 -11.07 -2.76
C THR A 82 6.70 -9.93 -1.75
N GLU A 83 5.52 -9.64 -1.22
CA GLU A 83 5.35 -8.62 -0.16
C GLU A 83 6.07 -9.03 1.11
N LEU A 84 5.90 -10.27 1.52
CA LEU A 84 6.54 -10.87 2.70
C LEU A 84 7.42 -12.04 2.28
N THR A 85 8.47 -12.31 3.05
CA THR A 85 9.21 -13.56 2.95
C THR A 85 8.37 -14.72 3.47
N PRO A 86 8.67 -15.99 3.13
CA PRO A 86 7.97 -17.15 3.70
C PRO A 86 7.97 -17.16 5.23
N GLU A 87 9.06 -16.74 5.86
CA GLU A 87 9.19 -16.65 7.32
C GLU A 87 8.28 -15.55 7.90
N GLU A 88 8.29 -14.36 7.31
CA GLU A 88 7.43 -13.25 7.71
C GLU A 88 5.94 -13.60 7.51
N LYS A 89 5.60 -14.27 6.41
CA LYS A 89 4.23 -14.73 6.15
C LYS A 89 3.77 -15.75 7.19
N SER A 90 4.64 -16.67 7.59
CA SER A 90 4.31 -17.66 8.63
C SER A 90 4.12 -17.05 10.02
N GLY A 91 4.76 -15.91 10.31
CA GLY A 91 4.64 -15.18 11.58
C GLY A 91 3.52 -14.13 11.60
N LEU A 92 2.85 -13.89 10.46
CA LEU A 92 1.88 -12.80 10.33
C LEU A 92 0.67 -12.97 11.26
N GLU A 93 0.12 -14.17 11.39
CA GLU A 93 -1.02 -14.45 12.27
C GLU A 93 -0.69 -14.16 13.74
N ASP A 94 0.47 -14.58 14.20
CA ASP A 94 0.94 -14.33 15.57
C ASP A 94 1.13 -12.84 15.82
N LEU A 95 1.73 -12.11 14.88
CA LEU A 95 1.92 -10.66 14.97
C LEU A 95 0.57 -9.93 15.07
N LEU A 96 -0.38 -10.27 14.21
CA LEU A 96 -1.71 -9.66 14.19
C LEU A 96 -2.49 -10.00 15.47
N THR A 97 -2.42 -11.26 15.93
CA THR A 97 -3.07 -11.71 17.16
C THR A 97 -2.53 -10.97 18.38
N GLN A 98 -1.21 -10.78 18.46
CA GLN A 98 -0.57 -10.04 19.57
C GLN A 98 -0.90 -8.55 19.55
N SER A 99 -0.95 -7.93 18.37
CA SER A 99 -1.17 -6.49 18.23
C SER A 99 -2.65 -6.08 18.30
N ALA A 100 -3.56 -6.90 17.76
CA ALA A 100 -4.96 -6.53 17.56
C ALA A 100 -5.98 -7.54 18.11
N GLY A 101 -5.55 -8.73 18.46
CA GLY A 101 -6.40 -9.83 18.93
C GLY A 101 -6.81 -10.80 17.81
N PRO A 102 -7.27 -12.01 18.18
CA PRO A 102 -7.49 -13.10 17.22
C PRO A 102 -8.61 -12.82 16.20
N ASP A 103 -9.66 -12.11 16.59
CA ASP A 103 -10.78 -11.82 15.68
C ASP A 103 -10.33 -10.84 14.57
N VAL A 104 -9.59 -9.79 14.93
CA VAL A 104 -9.02 -8.83 13.99
C VAL A 104 -7.97 -9.50 13.10
N ALA A 105 -7.12 -10.36 13.66
CA ALA A 105 -6.15 -11.13 12.91
C ALA A 105 -6.80 -11.98 11.83
N LYS A 106 -7.86 -12.73 12.18
CA LYS A 106 -8.63 -13.56 11.25
C LYS A 106 -9.23 -12.74 10.11
N GLU A 107 -9.81 -11.57 10.43
CA GLU A 107 -10.39 -10.67 9.42
C GLU A 107 -9.33 -10.16 8.43
N ILE A 108 -8.20 -9.71 8.94
CA ILE A 108 -7.09 -9.20 8.12
C ILE A 108 -6.50 -10.29 7.23
N LEU A 109 -6.29 -11.49 7.76
CA LEU A 109 -5.81 -12.63 6.98
C LEU A 109 -6.78 -12.99 5.85
N ALA A 110 -8.09 -12.97 6.11
CA ALA A 110 -9.11 -13.20 5.08
C ALA A 110 -9.08 -12.11 3.99
N ILE A 111 -8.80 -10.85 4.33
CA ILE A 111 -8.60 -9.77 3.35
C ILE A 111 -7.39 -10.11 2.46
N TYR A 112 -6.25 -10.46 3.04
CA TYR A 112 -5.04 -10.80 2.29
C TYR A 112 -5.25 -12.02 1.39
N ASP A 113 -5.91 -13.07 1.87
CA ASP A 113 -6.21 -14.26 1.05
C ASP A 113 -7.06 -13.91 -0.17
N GLN A 114 -8.05 -13.01 -0.01
CA GLN A 114 -8.88 -12.55 -1.12
C GLN A 114 -8.09 -11.69 -2.13
N LEU A 115 -7.22 -10.79 -1.67
CA LEU A 115 -6.37 -9.98 -2.53
C LEU A 115 -5.36 -10.87 -3.27
N GLU A 116 -4.67 -11.77 -2.58
CA GLU A 116 -3.70 -12.69 -3.17
C GLU A 116 -4.35 -13.61 -4.23
N SER A 117 -5.58 -14.10 -3.96
CA SER A 117 -6.33 -14.95 -4.90
C SER A 117 -6.73 -14.21 -6.17
N ALA A 118 -6.88 -12.90 -6.12
CA ALA A 118 -7.20 -12.06 -7.27
C ALA A 118 -5.95 -11.57 -8.02
N HIS A 119 -4.77 -11.78 -7.44
CA HIS A 119 -3.51 -11.36 -8.05
C HIS A 119 -3.28 -12.13 -9.36
N LEU A 120 -2.95 -11.39 -10.40
CA LEU A 120 -2.72 -11.96 -11.72
C LEU A 120 -1.40 -12.73 -11.73
N GLY A 121 -1.39 -13.92 -12.35
CA GLY A 121 -0.16 -14.68 -12.54
C GLY A 121 0.81 -14.07 -13.56
N GLU A 122 0.53 -12.87 -14.06
CA GLU A 122 1.38 -12.17 -15.03
C GLU A 122 2.48 -11.38 -14.30
N PRO A 123 3.75 -11.47 -14.71
CA PRO A 123 4.83 -10.69 -14.12
C PRO A 123 4.57 -9.19 -14.27
N CYS A 124 4.49 -8.48 -13.16
CA CYS A 124 4.23 -7.05 -13.13
C CYS A 124 4.85 -6.40 -11.88
N PHE A 125 5.02 -5.08 -11.90
CA PHE A 125 5.22 -4.32 -10.68
C PHE A 125 3.90 -4.20 -9.93
N TYR A 126 3.89 -4.55 -8.66
CA TYR A 126 2.73 -4.43 -7.80
C TYR A 126 2.87 -3.25 -6.85
N LEU A 127 2.00 -2.24 -6.99
CA LEU A 127 1.89 -1.14 -6.05
C LEU A 127 1.07 -1.60 -4.83
N THR A 128 1.75 -2.11 -3.83
CA THR A 128 1.10 -2.63 -2.63
C THR A 128 0.59 -1.51 -1.70
N LEU A 129 1.37 -0.43 -1.55
CA LEU A 129 0.97 0.72 -0.72
C LEU A 129 1.29 2.04 -1.42
N LEU A 130 0.31 2.95 -1.42
CA LEU A 130 0.50 4.36 -1.77
C LEU A 130 -0.18 5.22 -0.70
N GLY A 131 0.63 5.91 0.09
CA GLY A 131 0.14 6.71 1.21
C GLY A 131 0.71 8.12 1.23
N VAL A 132 -0.09 9.05 1.75
CA VAL A 132 0.31 10.42 2.06
C VAL A 132 -0.09 10.71 3.50
N HIS A 133 0.85 11.18 4.31
CA HIS A 133 0.59 11.58 5.69
C HIS A 133 -0.52 12.65 5.74
N ASP A 134 -1.42 12.57 6.70
CA ASP A 134 -2.61 13.42 6.76
C ASP A 134 -2.31 14.92 6.69
N ASP A 135 -1.26 15.38 7.38
CA ASP A 135 -0.84 16.78 7.39
C ASP A 135 -0.35 17.29 6.02
N HIS A 136 -0.16 16.39 5.08
CA HIS A 136 0.38 16.69 3.75
C HIS A 136 -0.58 16.35 2.60
N ARG A 137 -1.82 15.95 2.91
CA ARG A 137 -2.87 15.69 1.91
C ARG A 137 -3.22 16.94 1.10
N GLY A 138 -3.78 16.74 -0.09
CA GLY A 138 -4.22 17.82 -0.97
C GLY A 138 -3.11 18.56 -1.71
N LYS A 139 -1.83 18.22 -1.48
CA LYS A 139 -0.67 18.85 -2.12
C LYS A 139 -0.18 18.13 -3.38
N GLY A 140 -0.88 17.06 -3.82
CA GLY A 140 -0.50 16.27 -5.01
C GLY A 140 0.68 15.31 -4.82
N LEU A 141 1.21 15.16 -3.59
CA LEU A 141 2.42 14.38 -3.33
C LEU A 141 2.29 12.91 -3.74
N GLY A 142 1.17 12.25 -3.41
CA GLY A 142 0.96 10.84 -3.76
C GLY A 142 0.95 10.60 -5.26
N MET A 143 0.21 11.42 -6.00
CA MET A 143 0.16 11.29 -7.46
C MET A 143 1.45 11.70 -8.14
N GLY A 144 2.15 12.70 -7.61
CA GLY A 144 3.49 13.09 -8.09
C GLY A 144 4.49 11.96 -7.91
N LEU A 145 4.49 11.31 -6.73
CA LEU A 145 5.35 10.18 -6.41
C LEU A 145 5.02 8.95 -7.28
N LEU A 146 3.73 8.67 -7.49
CA LEU A 146 3.28 7.61 -8.37
C LEU A 146 3.74 7.84 -9.81
N ALA A 147 3.53 9.04 -10.36
CA ALA A 147 3.95 9.38 -11.70
C ALA A 147 5.49 9.25 -11.87
N GLU A 148 6.27 9.71 -10.89
CA GLU A 148 7.73 9.55 -10.90
C GLU A 148 8.15 8.07 -10.83
N SER A 149 7.45 7.25 -10.04
CA SER A 149 7.69 5.80 -9.98
C SER A 149 7.48 5.15 -11.36
N LEU A 150 6.37 5.50 -12.01
CA LEU A 150 5.98 4.92 -13.30
C LEU A 150 6.93 5.30 -14.45
N VAL A 151 7.65 6.41 -14.36
CA VAL A 151 8.72 6.74 -15.31
C VAL A 151 9.91 5.80 -15.21
N ARG A 152 10.13 5.20 -14.04
CA ARG A 152 11.24 4.27 -13.77
C ARG A 152 10.88 2.81 -14.06
N ILE A 153 9.59 2.52 -14.23
CA ILE A 153 9.04 1.17 -14.44
C ILE A 153 8.84 0.96 -15.94
N ASP A 154 9.55 -0.03 -16.49
CA ASP A 154 9.52 -0.44 -17.91
C ASP A 154 8.70 -1.72 -18.16
N ALA A 155 7.96 -2.18 -17.15
CA ALA A 155 7.12 -3.37 -17.18
C ALA A 155 5.65 -3.02 -16.85
N PRO A 156 4.70 -3.95 -17.04
CA PRO A 156 3.34 -3.74 -16.58
C PRO A 156 3.26 -3.44 -15.09
N ALA A 157 2.25 -2.69 -14.68
CA ALA A 157 2.00 -2.36 -13.28
C ALA A 157 0.56 -2.72 -12.87
N TYR A 158 0.42 -3.18 -11.63
CA TYR A 158 -0.83 -3.63 -11.02
C TYR A 158 -1.04 -2.95 -9.67
N LEU A 159 -2.28 -2.71 -9.31
CA LEU A 159 -2.69 -2.27 -7.98
C LEU A 159 -4.12 -2.72 -7.66
N GLU A 160 -4.46 -2.71 -6.37
CA GLU A 160 -5.83 -2.84 -5.87
C GLU A 160 -6.25 -1.53 -5.20
N SER A 161 -7.28 -0.88 -5.76
CA SER A 161 -7.83 0.34 -5.19
C SER A 161 -8.89 -0.01 -4.14
N SER A 162 -8.53 0.13 -2.86
CA SER A 162 -9.45 0.00 -1.73
C SER A 162 -10.44 1.15 -1.64
N ASN A 163 -10.10 2.31 -2.19
CA ASN A 163 -10.95 3.50 -2.16
C ASN A 163 -11.43 3.89 -3.56
N PRO A 164 -12.75 3.78 -3.86
CA PRO A 164 -13.30 4.13 -5.16
C PRO A 164 -13.01 5.58 -5.60
N ALA A 165 -12.82 6.50 -4.66
CA ALA A 165 -12.47 7.90 -4.96
C ALA A 165 -11.08 8.07 -5.60
N ASN A 166 -10.23 7.03 -5.55
CA ASN A 166 -8.91 7.06 -6.14
C ASN A 166 -8.86 6.51 -7.58
N ILE A 167 -9.89 5.82 -8.06
CA ILE A 167 -9.91 5.17 -9.37
C ILE A 167 -9.56 6.17 -10.48
N ALA A 168 -10.28 7.29 -10.57
CA ALA A 168 -10.02 8.31 -11.60
C ALA A 168 -8.60 8.90 -11.52
N ARG A 169 -7.99 8.92 -10.33
CA ARG A 169 -6.59 9.36 -10.15
C ARG A 169 -5.62 8.35 -10.75
N TYR A 170 -5.84 7.07 -10.53
CA TYR A 170 -5.02 6.01 -11.13
C TYR A 170 -5.20 5.96 -12.66
N GLU A 171 -6.43 6.16 -13.14
CA GLU A 171 -6.70 6.25 -14.58
C GLU A 171 -5.94 7.41 -15.22
N SER A 172 -5.78 8.55 -14.54
CA SER A 172 -5.05 9.70 -15.05
C SER A 172 -3.55 9.46 -15.28
N VAL A 173 -3.00 8.38 -14.74
CA VAL A 173 -1.60 7.96 -14.93
C VAL A 173 -1.47 6.64 -15.70
N GLY A 174 -2.54 6.23 -16.40
CA GLY A 174 -2.52 5.14 -17.37
C GLY A 174 -2.95 3.77 -16.84
N PHE A 175 -3.46 3.67 -15.61
CA PHE A 175 -4.13 2.45 -15.16
C PHE A 175 -5.54 2.37 -15.75
N ALA A 176 -6.00 1.14 -15.99
CA ALA A 176 -7.38 0.85 -16.33
C ALA A 176 -7.97 -0.13 -15.29
N SER A 177 -9.23 0.07 -14.92
CA SER A 177 -9.95 -0.87 -14.07
C SER A 177 -10.08 -2.22 -14.79
N ARG A 178 -9.82 -3.33 -14.10
CA ARG A 178 -9.85 -4.68 -14.66
C ARG A 178 -10.98 -5.50 -14.07
N ASP A 179 -10.93 -5.77 -12.76
CA ASP A 179 -11.89 -6.59 -12.04
C ASP A 179 -12.30 -5.95 -10.71
N LYS A 180 -13.28 -6.56 -10.04
CA LYS A 180 -13.76 -6.17 -8.72
C LYS A 180 -13.71 -7.34 -7.77
N ILE A 181 -13.12 -7.14 -6.59
CA ILE A 181 -13.10 -8.09 -5.50
C ILE A 181 -14.13 -7.63 -4.47
N THR A 182 -15.15 -8.44 -4.21
CA THR A 182 -16.12 -8.16 -3.13
C THR A 182 -15.63 -8.83 -1.85
N MET A 183 -15.22 -8.04 -0.88
CA MET A 183 -14.77 -8.53 0.43
C MET A 183 -15.95 -9.12 1.22
N ALA A 184 -15.65 -9.97 2.20
CA ALA A 184 -16.66 -10.54 3.09
C ALA A 184 -17.53 -9.48 3.80
N THR A 185 -16.97 -8.30 4.04
CA THR A 185 -17.68 -7.13 4.58
C THR A 185 -18.64 -6.46 3.59
N GLY A 186 -18.66 -6.88 2.33
CA GLY A 186 -19.39 -6.22 1.24
C GLY A 186 -18.65 -5.04 0.62
N HIS A 187 -17.47 -4.65 1.14
CA HIS A 187 -16.65 -3.62 0.51
C HIS A 187 -16.10 -4.12 -0.84
N VAL A 188 -16.02 -3.22 -1.83
CA VAL A 188 -15.54 -3.56 -3.17
C VAL A 188 -14.18 -2.91 -3.40
N VAL A 189 -13.18 -3.74 -3.67
CA VAL A 189 -11.85 -3.34 -4.12
C VAL A 189 -11.80 -3.48 -5.64
N THR A 190 -11.24 -2.48 -6.32
CA THR A 190 -11.08 -2.50 -7.78
C THR A 190 -9.64 -2.82 -8.14
N THR A 191 -9.42 -3.90 -8.88
CA THR A 191 -8.10 -4.20 -9.43
C THR A 191 -7.86 -3.34 -10.67
N MET A 192 -6.64 -2.85 -10.81
CA MET A 192 -6.29 -1.96 -11.91
C MET A 192 -4.96 -2.39 -12.54
N TRP A 193 -4.88 -2.24 -13.85
CA TRP A 193 -3.74 -2.65 -14.65
C TRP A 193 -3.24 -1.52 -15.55
N ARG A 194 -1.94 -1.35 -15.62
CA ARG A 194 -1.25 -0.48 -16.56
C ARG A 194 -0.33 -1.34 -17.42
N PRO A 195 -0.46 -1.37 -18.75
CA PRO A 195 0.46 -2.08 -19.63
C PRO A 195 1.86 -1.49 -19.54
N ALA A 196 2.86 -2.24 -19.98
CA ALA A 196 4.20 -1.71 -20.19
C ALA A 196 4.16 -0.52 -21.18
N PRO A 197 5.07 0.45 -21.04
CA PRO A 197 5.16 1.59 -21.93
C PRO A 197 5.50 1.22 -23.37
#